data_8dd7ef1193686efa924fbb7df2a6e49d
#
_entry.id   8dd7ef1193686efa924fbb7df2a6e49d
#
_cell.length_a   1.000
_cell.length_b   1.000
_cell.length_c   1.000
_cell.angle_alpha   90.00
_cell.angle_beta   90.00
_cell.angle_gamma   90.00
#
_symmetry.space_group_name_H-M   'P 1'
#
loop_
_entity.id
_entity.type
_entity.pdbx_description
1 polymer ?
#
loop_
_entity_poly.entity_id
_entity_poly.type
_entity_poly.pdbx_seq_one_letter_code
_entity_poly.pdbx_strand_id
1 'polypeptide(L)'
;MKKRILRSSAILASSVASLFPTGAAKAEKPGEVSKKFRESVLSRPDLKSADPIGQVDPPPEKSRYPWRVKIVTTTFWVGEAPTKNNPVPNHISAWDAQWAKHFGGTDDPDPARRTNFFPAKFVPRQNPFYVALPYNDVCKDGHKPEASRVIPWFKEAYEGPGKTVCKGRWIAIRFKDRVCYAQWEDAGPFRTDHWQYVFGTERPKPNLNRGAGLDVSPAVRDFLGMGDTDVTDWRFVDFDEVPRGPWATTGDNNTFVINDREKGTRVVSAADASGRSK
;
A
#
# COMPACT_ATOMS: atom_id res chain seq x y z
N MET A 1 -1.76 69.14 0.27
CA MET A 1 -1.19 70.12 1.26
C MET A 1 -1.14 69.46 2.63
N LYS A 2 -0.01 69.70 3.36
CA LYS A 2 0.34 69.37 4.77
C LYS A 2 0.65 67.89 5.02
N LYS A 3 1.88 67.44 5.10
CA LYS A 3 3.13 67.59 5.90
C LYS A 3 3.01 67.15 7.34
N ARG A 4 3.83 66.08 7.65
CA ARG A 4 4.68 65.80 8.84
C ARG A 4 3.96 65.54 10.16
N ILE A 5 4.42 64.53 10.95
CA ILE A 5 5.62 64.55 11.81
C ILE A 5 5.96 63.13 12.31
N LEU A 6 7.24 62.73 12.26
CA LEU A 6 7.88 61.66 13.00
C LEU A 6 7.88 61.96 14.51
N ARG A 7 7.74 60.93 15.36
CA ARG A 7 8.39 60.91 16.68
C ARG A 7 8.93 59.51 16.97
N SER A 8 10.24 59.42 17.10
CA SER A 8 11.02 58.35 17.73
C SER A 8 10.79 58.36 19.22
N SER A 9 10.68 57.18 19.81
CA SER A 9 10.93 56.98 21.22
C SER A 9 11.69 55.67 21.43
N ALA A 10 12.94 55.85 21.82
CA ALA A 10 13.82 54.79 22.29
C ALA A 10 13.37 54.36 23.70
N ILE A 11 13.27 53.11 23.99
CA ILE A 11 13.18 52.55 25.33
C ILE A 11 14.22 51.46 25.49
N LEU A 12 14.94 51.58 26.57
CA LEU A 12 16.11 50.86 27.04
C LEU A 12 15.95 49.31 27.04
N ALA A 13 17.03 48.68 26.70
CA ALA A 13 17.28 47.29 26.93
C ALA A 13 17.54 47.03 28.43
N SER A 14 16.81 46.08 28.99
CA SER A 14 17.22 45.40 30.26
C SER A 14 17.57 43.96 29.92
N SER A 15 18.84 43.64 30.03
CA SER A 15 19.42 42.30 29.89
C SER A 15 19.04 41.43 31.08
N VAL A 16 18.25 40.38 30.82
CA VAL A 16 18.19 39.23 31.73
C VAL A 16 18.87 38.07 31.03
N ALA A 17 20.08 37.76 31.51
CA ALA A 17 20.81 36.58 31.11
C ALA A 17 20.17 35.37 31.80
N SER A 18 19.43 34.54 31.05
CA SER A 18 19.03 33.21 31.46
C SER A 18 20.01 32.19 30.87
N LEU A 19 20.77 31.56 31.74
CA LEU A 19 21.59 30.39 31.46
C LEU A 19 20.68 29.23 31.06
N PHE A 20 20.65 28.90 29.77
CA PHE A 20 20.25 27.58 29.30
C PHE A 20 21.49 26.88 28.76
N PRO A 21 21.70 25.59 29.10
CA PRO A 21 22.79 24.83 28.53
C PRO A 21 22.50 24.60 27.05
N THR A 22 23.31 25.22 26.19
CA THR A 22 23.33 24.99 24.74
C THR A 22 23.94 23.62 24.44
N GLY A 23 23.17 22.58 24.63
CA GLY A 23 23.39 21.30 23.95
C GLY A 23 22.77 21.40 22.56
N ALA A 24 23.49 22.00 21.62
CA ALA A 24 23.09 21.95 20.22
C ALA A 24 23.20 20.49 19.72
N ALA A 25 22.09 19.77 19.77
CA ALA A 25 21.97 18.55 19.00
C ALA A 25 22.17 18.92 17.53
N LYS A 26 23.30 18.49 16.97
CA LYS A 26 23.65 18.71 15.57
C LYS A 26 22.54 18.06 14.74
N ALA A 27 21.72 18.86 14.05
CA ALA A 27 20.72 18.36 13.14
C ALA A 27 21.42 17.47 12.10
N GLU A 28 21.11 16.18 12.13
CA GLU A 28 21.65 15.23 11.17
C GLU A 28 21.21 15.64 9.75
N LYS A 29 22.15 15.63 8.81
CA LYS A 29 21.83 15.94 7.42
C LYS A 29 20.81 14.93 6.89
N PRO A 30 19.82 15.34 6.07
CA PRO A 30 18.80 14.44 5.54
C PRO A 30 19.34 13.15 4.91
N GLY A 31 20.52 13.17 4.32
CA GLY A 31 21.20 12.00 3.78
C GLY A 31 21.74 11.00 4.81
N GLU A 32 22.08 11.45 6.03
CA GLU A 32 22.55 10.55 7.11
C GLU A 32 21.40 9.82 7.79
N VAL A 33 20.27 10.47 7.97
CA VAL A 33 19.03 9.84 8.48
C VAL A 33 18.57 8.75 7.52
N SER A 34 18.57 9.02 6.23
CA SER A 34 18.24 8.03 5.19
C SER A 34 19.22 6.86 5.17
N LYS A 35 20.53 7.11 5.40
CA LYS A 35 21.55 6.07 5.45
C LYS A 35 21.39 5.17 6.68
N LYS A 36 21.20 5.73 7.88
CA LYS A 36 20.96 4.98 9.12
C LYS A 36 19.68 4.15 9.07
N PHE A 37 18.62 4.70 8.49
CA PHE A 37 17.38 3.96 8.28
C PHE A 37 17.60 2.78 7.31
N ARG A 38 18.30 3.01 6.21
CA ARG A 38 18.68 1.98 5.24
C ARG A 38 19.50 0.86 5.88
N GLU A 39 20.48 1.21 6.69
CA GLU A 39 21.31 0.25 7.44
C GLU A 39 20.48 -0.53 8.48
N SER A 40 19.54 0.13 9.16
CA SER A 40 18.61 -0.51 10.10
C SER A 40 17.68 -1.50 9.42
N VAL A 41 17.13 -1.18 8.24
CA VAL A 41 16.27 -2.07 7.47
C VAL A 41 17.09 -3.24 6.91
N LEU A 42 18.27 -2.99 6.35
CA LEU A 42 19.15 -4.02 5.80
C LEU A 42 19.82 -4.91 6.86
N SER A 43 19.85 -4.48 8.14
CA SER A 43 20.39 -5.27 9.25
C SER A 43 19.37 -6.25 9.85
N ARG A 44 18.11 -6.21 9.45
CA ARG A 44 17.10 -7.17 9.91
C ARG A 44 17.43 -8.58 9.40
N PRO A 45 17.45 -9.59 10.28
CA PRO A 45 17.81 -10.97 9.90
C PRO A 45 16.88 -11.57 8.84
N ASP A 46 15.59 -11.17 8.86
CA ASP A 46 14.54 -11.57 7.92
C ASP A 46 14.74 -10.99 6.52
N LEU A 47 15.49 -9.89 6.38
CA LEU A 47 15.82 -9.29 5.07
C LEU A 47 17.20 -9.75 4.56
N LYS A 48 18.07 -10.29 5.42
CA LYS A 48 19.37 -10.83 4.99
C LYS A 48 19.28 -12.17 4.24
N SER A 49 18.17 -12.87 4.39
CA SER A 49 17.88 -14.11 3.66
C SER A 49 17.08 -13.89 2.37
N ALA A 50 16.60 -12.68 2.10
CA ALA A 50 16.01 -12.34 0.83
C ALA A 50 17.13 -11.82 -0.08
N ASP A 51 17.48 -12.57 -1.11
CA ASP A 51 18.24 -12.04 -2.23
C ASP A 51 17.58 -10.72 -2.66
N PRO A 52 18.31 -9.60 -2.74
CA PRO A 52 17.71 -8.28 -3.00
C PRO A 52 16.99 -8.20 -4.35
N ILE A 53 17.10 -9.20 -5.18
CA ILE A 53 16.37 -9.40 -6.44
C ILE A 53 16.23 -10.92 -6.67
N GLY A 54 15.99 -11.70 -5.62
CA GLY A 54 15.79 -13.13 -5.73
C GLY A 54 14.65 -13.44 -6.69
N GLN A 55 14.86 -14.41 -7.57
CA GLN A 55 13.77 -15.01 -8.32
C GLN A 55 12.75 -15.50 -7.31
N VAL A 56 11.62 -14.78 -7.23
CA VAL A 56 10.47 -15.29 -6.51
C VAL A 56 9.95 -16.45 -7.34
N ASP A 57 9.90 -17.63 -6.75
CA ASP A 57 9.37 -18.81 -7.44
C ASP A 57 8.01 -18.48 -8.07
N PRO A 58 7.80 -18.87 -9.33
CA PRO A 58 6.51 -18.68 -9.96
C PRO A 58 5.46 -19.41 -9.13
N PRO A 59 4.25 -18.82 -8.98
CA PRO A 59 3.18 -19.46 -8.25
C PRO A 59 2.94 -20.88 -8.78
N PRO A 60 2.55 -21.83 -7.90
CA PRO A 60 2.36 -23.20 -8.28
C PRO A 60 1.43 -23.34 -9.49
N GLU A 61 1.74 -24.21 -10.42
CA GLU A 61 0.98 -24.41 -11.67
C GLU A 61 -0.50 -24.75 -11.46
N LYS A 62 -0.88 -25.21 -10.26
CA LYS A 62 -2.22 -25.67 -9.90
C LYS A 62 -3.00 -24.72 -8.99
N SER A 63 -2.85 -23.41 -9.16
CA SER A 63 -3.75 -22.48 -8.46
C SER A 63 -5.17 -22.62 -8.98
N ARG A 64 -6.16 -22.58 -8.07
CA ARG A 64 -7.59 -22.60 -8.42
C ARG A 64 -8.06 -21.39 -9.21
N TYR A 65 -7.25 -20.32 -9.27
CA TYR A 65 -7.59 -19.10 -9.99
C TYR A 65 -6.83 -18.98 -11.31
N PRO A 66 -7.53 -18.81 -12.45
CA PRO A 66 -6.89 -18.69 -13.75
C PRO A 66 -6.20 -17.34 -13.93
N TRP A 67 -5.11 -17.30 -14.68
CA TRP A 67 -4.48 -16.08 -15.13
C TRP A 67 -5.37 -15.28 -16.07
N ARG A 68 -5.47 -13.98 -15.81
CA ARG A 68 -5.99 -12.99 -16.75
C ARG A 68 -4.81 -12.40 -17.48
N VAL A 69 -4.69 -12.79 -18.73
CA VAL A 69 -3.50 -12.48 -19.54
C VAL A 69 -3.69 -11.20 -20.35
N LYS A 70 -2.56 -10.52 -20.62
CA LYS A 70 -2.50 -9.33 -21.48
C LYS A 70 -3.47 -8.23 -21.02
N ILE A 71 -3.41 -7.85 -19.76
CA ILE A 71 -4.21 -6.80 -19.17
C ILE A 71 -3.41 -5.50 -19.20
N VAL A 72 -4.00 -4.45 -19.79
CA VAL A 72 -3.44 -3.10 -19.66
C VAL A 72 -3.51 -2.71 -18.18
N THR A 73 -2.35 -2.35 -17.64
CA THR A 73 -2.15 -2.06 -16.23
C THR A 73 -1.54 -0.68 -16.08
N THR A 74 -2.13 0.14 -15.22
CA THR A 74 -1.73 1.51 -14.97
C THR A 74 -1.23 1.67 -13.53
N THR A 75 -0.42 2.72 -13.30
CA THR A 75 0.04 3.07 -11.95
C THR A 75 -0.90 4.10 -11.34
N PHE A 76 -1.30 3.90 -10.11
CA PHE A 76 -2.04 4.85 -9.28
C PHE A 76 -1.43 4.87 -7.87
N TRP A 77 -1.77 5.88 -7.05
CA TRP A 77 -1.20 5.93 -5.70
C TRP A 77 -2.13 6.57 -4.68
N VAL A 78 -1.97 6.16 -3.43
CA VAL A 78 -2.66 6.76 -2.28
C VAL A 78 -2.35 8.25 -2.22
N GLY A 79 -3.39 9.08 -2.18
CA GLY A 79 -3.26 10.54 -2.14
C GLY A 79 -3.04 11.20 -3.51
N GLU A 80 -3.18 10.46 -4.62
CA GLU A 80 -3.19 11.03 -5.96
C GLU A 80 -4.30 12.07 -6.11
N ALA A 81 -3.93 13.26 -6.60
CA ALA A 81 -4.88 14.31 -6.89
C ALA A 81 -5.70 13.99 -8.14
N PRO A 82 -6.97 14.41 -8.21
CA PRO A 82 -7.77 14.24 -9.42
C PRO A 82 -7.11 14.88 -10.64
N THR A 83 -7.19 14.18 -11.76
CA THR A 83 -6.75 14.67 -13.06
C THR A 83 -7.88 14.59 -14.08
N LYS A 84 -7.68 15.13 -15.28
CA LYS A 84 -8.66 15.00 -16.36
C LYS A 84 -8.95 13.53 -16.73
N ASN A 85 -7.94 12.66 -16.60
CA ASN A 85 -8.04 11.24 -16.97
C ASN A 85 -8.35 10.34 -15.74
N ASN A 86 -8.18 10.87 -14.53
CA ASN A 86 -8.58 10.22 -13.28
C ASN A 86 -9.28 11.25 -12.40
N PRO A 87 -10.61 11.45 -12.54
CA PRO A 87 -11.34 12.48 -11.81
C PRO A 87 -11.59 12.13 -10.35
N VAL A 88 -11.28 10.91 -9.91
CA VAL A 88 -11.48 10.44 -8.53
C VAL A 88 -10.24 10.72 -7.71
N PRO A 89 -10.35 11.39 -6.56
CA PRO A 89 -9.21 11.61 -5.68
C PRO A 89 -8.90 10.34 -4.87
N ASN A 90 -7.64 9.88 -4.87
CA ASN A 90 -7.22 8.66 -4.18
C ASN A 90 -6.78 8.90 -2.71
N HIS A 91 -7.24 9.99 -2.07
CA HIS A 91 -7.09 10.14 -0.62
C HIS A 91 -8.09 9.28 0.17
N ILE A 92 -9.08 8.75 -0.52
CA ILE A 92 -10.06 7.75 -0.08
C ILE A 92 -9.97 6.53 -1.00
N SER A 93 -10.36 5.35 -0.54
CA SER A 93 -10.60 4.18 -1.38
C SER A 93 -12.06 3.76 -1.30
N ALA A 94 -12.48 2.82 -2.11
CA ALA A 94 -13.82 2.26 -2.08
C ALA A 94 -14.20 1.69 -0.69
N TRP A 95 -13.22 1.35 0.14
CA TRP A 95 -13.41 0.70 1.45
C TRP A 95 -12.74 1.42 2.61
N ASP A 96 -12.09 2.56 2.37
CA ASP A 96 -11.42 3.34 3.40
C ASP A 96 -11.57 4.85 3.12
N ALA A 97 -12.50 5.48 3.84
CA ALA A 97 -12.78 6.91 3.71
C ALA A 97 -11.64 7.83 4.21
N GLN A 98 -10.60 7.28 4.84
CA GLN A 98 -9.42 7.99 5.32
C GLN A 98 -8.12 7.34 4.84
N TRP A 99 -8.12 6.79 3.63
CA TRP A 99 -7.06 5.94 3.12
C TRP A 99 -5.67 6.59 3.23
N ALA A 100 -5.49 7.81 2.75
CA ALA A 100 -4.21 8.50 2.85
C ALA A 100 -3.75 8.70 4.32
N LYS A 101 -4.67 8.95 5.24
CA LYS A 101 -4.36 9.07 6.68
C LYS A 101 -3.95 7.72 7.27
N HIS A 102 -4.67 6.66 6.95
CA HIS A 102 -4.34 5.31 7.42
C HIS A 102 -3.06 4.78 6.79
N PHE A 103 -2.77 5.14 5.55
CA PHE A 103 -1.50 4.83 4.89
C PHE A 103 -0.31 5.56 5.53
N GLY A 104 -0.56 6.72 6.15
CA GLY A 104 0.45 7.54 6.82
C GLY A 104 0.89 8.77 6.01
N GLY A 105 0.25 9.03 4.88
CA GLY A 105 0.53 10.14 3.98
C GLY A 105 0.22 9.81 2.53
N THR A 106 0.65 10.67 1.62
CA THR A 106 0.57 10.44 0.17
C THR A 106 1.72 9.54 -0.28
N ASP A 107 1.43 8.45 -0.96
CA ASP A 107 2.45 7.64 -1.62
C ASP A 107 3.08 8.45 -2.77
N ASP A 108 4.39 8.33 -2.95
CA ASP A 108 5.10 9.13 -3.95
C ASP A 108 5.39 8.28 -5.19
N PRO A 109 4.82 8.63 -6.37
CA PRO A 109 5.04 7.86 -7.59
C PRO A 109 6.41 8.08 -8.23
N ASP A 110 7.16 9.13 -7.83
CA ASP A 110 8.47 9.43 -8.41
C ASP A 110 9.53 8.44 -7.89
N PRO A 111 10.12 7.59 -8.75
CA PRO A 111 11.14 6.63 -8.33
C PRO A 111 12.34 7.26 -7.62
N ALA A 112 12.70 8.52 -7.97
CA ALA A 112 13.80 9.24 -7.33
C ALA A 112 13.51 9.62 -5.87
N ARG A 113 12.23 9.62 -5.47
CA ARG A 113 11.75 9.92 -4.11
C ARG A 113 11.27 8.67 -3.36
N ARG A 114 11.68 7.50 -3.82
CA ARG A 114 11.36 6.20 -3.21
C ARG A 114 12.63 5.46 -2.80
N THR A 115 12.54 4.68 -1.75
CA THR A 115 13.64 3.84 -1.27
C THR A 115 13.07 2.52 -0.78
N ASN A 116 13.59 1.39 -1.28
CA ASN A 116 13.12 0.04 -0.93
C ASN A 116 11.58 -0.11 -1.07
N PHE A 117 11.02 0.39 -2.17
CA PHE A 117 9.58 0.37 -2.47
C PHE A 117 8.71 1.27 -1.58
N PHE A 118 9.30 2.13 -0.75
CA PHE A 118 8.59 3.06 0.13
C PHE A 118 8.78 4.52 -0.32
N PRO A 119 7.84 5.42 -0.02
CA PRO A 119 8.11 6.86 -0.06
C PRO A 119 9.30 7.20 0.83
N ALA A 120 10.25 8.00 0.33
CA ALA A 120 11.45 8.35 1.12
C ALA A 120 11.13 9.20 2.38
N LYS A 121 9.95 9.81 2.44
CA LYS A 121 9.53 10.73 3.51
C LYS A 121 8.99 10.03 4.77
N PHE A 122 8.43 8.82 4.64
CA PHE A 122 7.84 8.09 5.76
C PHE A 122 7.76 6.58 5.46
N VAL A 123 7.56 5.78 6.50
CA VAL A 123 7.25 4.36 6.37
C VAL A 123 5.73 4.20 6.33
N PRO A 124 5.17 3.59 5.28
CA PRO A 124 3.74 3.35 5.20
C PRO A 124 3.22 2.52 6.37
N ARG A 125 2.04 2.88 6.89
CA ARG A 125 1.34 2.11 7.92
C ARG A 125 0.46 1.00 7.34
N GLN A 126 0.21 1.05 6.03
CA GLN A 126 -0.46 -0.01 5.28
C GLN A 126 0.52 -0.61 4.27
N ASN A 127 0.19 -1.78 3.75
CA ASN A 127 1.03 -2.46 2.78
C ASN A 127 1.23 -1.58 1.53
N PRO A 128 2.46 -1.22 1.16
CA PRO A 128 2.72 -0.42 -0.03
C PRO A 128 2.54 -1.19 -1.34
N PHE A 129 2.43 -2.52 -1.29
CA PHE A 129 2.08 -3.36 -2.43
C PHE A 129 0.56 -3.53 -2.47
N TYR A 130 -0.13 -2.57 -3.08
CA TYR A 130 -1.58 -2.54 -3.23
C TYR A 130 -1.99 -2.41 -4.69
N VAL A 131 -3.24 -2.81 -4.97
CA VAL A 131 -3.84 -2.74 -6.29
C VAL A 131 -5.29 -2.30 -6.23
N ALA A 132 -5.83 -1.89 -7.37
CA ALA A 132 -7.26 -1.73 -7.60
C ALA A 132 -7.73 -2.63 -8.76
N LEU A 133 -8.90 -3.26 -8.56
CA LEU A 133 -9.62 -4.01 -9.57
C LEU A 133 -11.02 -3.42 -9.76
N PRO A 134 -11.61 -3.43 -10.99
CA PRO A 134 -12.83 -2.67 -11.29
C PRO A 134 -14.11 -3.33 -10.76
N TYR A 135 -14.14 -3.65 -9.49
CA TYR A 135 -15.30 -4.18 -8.79
C TYR A 135 -15.29 -3.82 -7.30
N ASN A 136 -16.41 -3.38 -6.80
CA ASN A 136 -16.71 -3.21 -5.38
C ASN A 136 -17.91 -4.10 -5.05
N ASP A 137 -17.78 -4.98 -4.10
CA ASP A 137 -18.84 -5.90 -3.65
C ASP A 137 -19.90 -5.23 -2.78
N VAL A 138 -19.56 -4.08 -2.19
CA VAL A 138 -20.44 -3.37 -1.24
C VAL A 138 -21.26 -2.29 -1.96
N CYS A 139 -22.50 -2.14 -1.54
CA CYS A 139 -23.42 -1.07 -1.92
C CYS A 139 -24.10 -0.47 -0.67
N LYS A 140 -24.95 0.55 -0.88
CA LYS A 140 -25.64 1.25 0.21
C LYS A 140 -26.39 0.32 1.17
N ASP A 141 -27.00 -0.73 0.62
CA ASP A 141 -27.89 -1.63 1.36
C ASP A 141 -27.20 -2.97 1.76
N GLY A 142 -25.88 -3.01 1.74
CA GLY A 142 -25.10 -4.21 2.10
C GLY A 142 -24.17 -4.66 0.98
N HIS A 143 -24.36 -5.86 0.44
CA HIS A 143 -23.61 -6.37 -0.71
C HIS A 143 -24.44 -6.29 -2.00
N LYS A 144 -23.73 -6.19 -3.12
CA LYS A 144 -24.37 -6.28 -4.44
C LYS A 144 -25.04 -7.63 -4.63
N PRO A 145 -26.20 -7.71 -5.34
CA PRO A 145 -26.98 -8.95 -5.48
C PRO A 145 -26.19 -10.13 -6.08
N GLU A 146 -25.24 -9.86 -6.95
CA GLU A 146 -24.41 -10.86 -7.58
C GLU A 146 -23.24 -11.34 -6.71
N ALA A 147 -22.80 -10.56 -5.72
CA ALA A 147 -21.56 -10.77 -4.97
C ALA A 147 -21.43 -12.20 -4.42
N SER A 148 -22.47 -12.70 -3.78
CA SER A 148 -22.46 -14.05 -3.18
C SER A 148 -22.37 -15.21 -4.17
N ARG A 149 -22.64 -14.94 -5.47
CA ARG A 149 -22.61 -15.94 -6.54
C ARG A 149 -21.30 -15.90 -7.32
N VAL A 150 -20.70 -14.70 -7.44
CA VAL A 150 -19.55 -14.47 -8.34
C VAL A 150 -18.23 -14.46 -7.61
N ILE A 151 -18.21 -14.12 -6.32
CA ILE A 151 -16.97 -14.09 -5.53
C ILE A 151 -16.70 -15.47 -4.94
N PRO A 152 -15.62 -16.16 -5.33
CA PRO A 152 -15.38 -17.56 -4.96
C PRO A 152 -15.26 -17.81 -3.45
N TRP A 153 -14.80 -16.81 -2.68
CA TRP A 153 -14.59 -16.89 -1.23
C TRP A 153 -15.66 -16.16 -0.41
N PHE A 154 -16.77 -15.74 -1.04
CA PHE A 154 -17.76 -14.89 -0.37
C PHE A 154 -18.26 -15.50 0.95
N LYS A 155 -18.66 -16.77 0.95
CA LYS A 155 -19.21 -17.43 2.14
C LYS A 155 -18.21 -17.53 3.30
N GLU A 156 -16.94 -17.78 2.97
CA GLU A 156 -15.85 -17.95 3.94
C GLU A 156 -15.42 -16.62 4.57
N ALA A 157 -15.52 -15.52 3.80
CA ALA A 157 -15.06 -14.20 4.21
C ALA A 157 -16.20 -13.27 4.68
N TYR A 158 -17.44 -13.72 4.66
CA TYR A 158 -18.59 -12.90 5.01
C TYR A 158 -18.66 -12.61 6.51
N GLU A 159 -18.50 -11.34 6.89
CA GLU A 159 -18.55 -10.86 8.28
C GLU A 159 -19.82 -10.05 8.61
N GLY A 160 -20.71 -9.86 7.65
CA GLY A 160 -21.95 -9.10 7.80
C GLY A 160 -22.23 -8.11 6.68
N PRO A 161 -23.41 -7.48 6.68
CA PRO A 161 -23.79 -6.53 5.65
C PRO A 161 -22.83 -5.34 5.57
N GLY A 162 -22.46 -4.94 4.36
CA GLY A 162 -21.61 -3.77 4.12
C GLY A 162 -20.12 -3.93 4.47
N LYS A 163 -19.70 -5.08 4.99
CA LYS A 163 -18.28 -5.41 5.17
C LYS A 163 -17.77 -6.11 3.93
N THR A 164 -16.86 -5.47 3.20
CA THR A 164 -16.31 -6.02 1.97
C THR A 164 -15.59 -7.35 2.20
N VAL A 165 -15.78 -8.30 1.29
CA VAL A 165 -15.01 -9.55 1.23
C VAL A 165 -13.87 -9.48 0.19
N CYS A 166 -13.73 -8.34 -0.49
CA CYS A 166 -12.72 -8.12 -1.52
C CYS A 166 -11.44 -7.49 -0.98
N LYS A 167 -11.56 -6.53 -0.03
CA LYS A 167 -10.41 -5.82 0.53
C LYS A 167 -9.42 -6.79 1.18
N GLY A 168 -8.12 -6.55 0.95
CA GLY A 168 -7.04 -7.35 1.52
C GLY A 168 -6.76 -8.67 0.79
N ARG A 169 -7.52 -9.02 -0.26
CA ARG A 169 -7.26 -10.22 -1.05
C ARG A 169 -5.97 -10.09 -1.85
N TRP A 170 -5.23 -11.18 -1.90
CA TRP A 170 -3.96 -11.23 -2.59
C TRP A 170 -4.13 -11.58 -4.06
N ILE A 171 -3.32 -10.93 -4.89
CA ILE A 171 -3.14 -11.27 -6.29
C ILE A 171 -1.66 -11.46 -6.61
N ALA A 172 -1.37 -12.33 -7.58
CA ALA A 172 -0.09 -12.42 -8.24
C ALA A 172 -0.14 -11.63 -9.54
N ILE A 173 0.89 -10.84 -9.83
CA ILE A 173 1.01 -10.02 -11.04
C ILE A 173 2.31 -10.40 -11.72
N ARG A 174 2.24 -10.78 -12.99
CA ARG A 174 3.40 -11.18 -13.80
C ARG A 174 3.68 -10.13 -14.87
N PHE A 175 4.94 -9.70 -14.94
CA PHE A 175 5.45 -8.84 -16.00
C PHE A 175 6.83 -9.36 -16.42
N LYS A 176 6.97 -9.75 -17.68
CA LYS A 176 8.18 -10.43 -18.19
C LYS A 176 8.50 -11.68 -17.34
N ASP A 177 9.70 -11.73 -16.78
CA ASP A 177 10.26 -12.78 -15.93
C ASP A 177 9.98 -12.58 -14.42
N ARG A 178 9.29 -11.51 -14.04
CA ARG A 178 9.04 -11.18 -12.62
C ARG A 178 7.61 -11.43 -12.21
N VAL A 179 7.42 -11.88 -10.97
CA VAL A 179 6.12 -12.00 -10.31
C VAL A 179 6.13 -11.19 -9.04
N CYS A 180 5.13 -10.33 -8.87
CA CYS A 180 4.88 -9.53 -7.68
C CYS A 180 3.57 -9.99 -7.04
N TYR A 181 3.47 -9.85 -5.72
CA TYR A 181 2.24 -10.11 -4.98
C TYR A 181 1.78 -8.82 -4.30
N ALA A 182 0.47 -8.57 -4.34
CA ALA A 182 -0.10 -7.35 -3.80
C ALA A 182 -1.51 -7.59 -3.25
N GLN A 183 -1.94 -6.72 -2.33
CA GLN A 183 -3.28 -6.76 -1.75
C GLN A 183 -4.25 -5.87 -2.52
N TRP A 184 -5.46 -6.33 -2.70
CA TRP A 184 -6.55 -5.57 -3.32
C TRP A 184 -7.13 -4.58 -2.31
N GLU A 185 -6.84 -3.29 -2.46
CA GLU A 185 -7.17 -2.25 -1.48
C GLU A 185 -8.13 -1.18 -2.00
N ASP A 186 -8.44 -1.16 -3.32
CA ASP A 186 -9.36 -0.19 -3.91
C ASP A 186 -10.15 -0.76 -5.09
N ALA A 187 -11.25 -0.12 -5.46
CA ALA A 187 -12.06 -0.46 -6.62
C ALA A 187 -11.83 0.53 -7.78
N GLY A 188 -11.21 0.05 -8.84
CA GLY A 188 -10.83 0.76 -10.07
C GLY A 188 -10.03 -0.15 -11.00
N PRO A 189 -9.58 0.32 -12.17
CA PRO A 189 -9.78 1.65 -12.74
C PRO A 189 -11.19 1.89 -13.29
N PHE A 190 -11.64 3.14 -13.21
CA PHE A 190 -12.84 3.72 -13.82
C PHE A 190 -14.20 3.09 -13.45
N ARG A 191 -14.22 1.82 -13.07
CA ARG A 191 -15.46 1.07 -12.81
C ARG A 191 -15.39 0.36 -11.46
N THR A 192 -16.58 0.16 -10.90
CA THR A 192 -16.74 -0.54 -9.62
C THR A 192 -17.77 -1.68 -9.72
N ASP A 193 -18.15 -2.06 -10.95
CA ASP A 193 -19.26 -2.98 -11.21
C ASP A 193 -18.93 -4.11 -12.20
N HIS A 194 -17.64 -4.29 -12.58
CA HIS A 194 -17.29 -5.20 -13.67
C HIS A 194 -16.88 -6.59 -13.16
N TRP A 195 -17.78 -7.28 -12.46
CA TRP A 195 -17.54 -8.62 -11.93
C TRP A 195 -17.27 -9.67 -13.02
N GLN A 196 -17.84 -9.50 -14.23
CA GLN A 196 -17.66 -10.41 -15.37
C GLN A 196 -16.19 -10.48 -15.81
N TYR A 197 -15.45 -9.38 -15.65
CA TYR A 197 -14.02 -9.37 -15.86
C TYR A 197 -13.26 -9.88 -14.61
N VAL A 198 -13.57 -9.34 -13.43
CA VAL A 198 -12.80 -9.63 -12.22
C VAL A 198 -12.92 -11.09 -11.79
N PHE A 199 -14.11 -11.66 -11.85
CA PHE A 199 -14.37 -13.06 -11.45
C PHE A 199 -14.72 -13.99 -12.62
N GLY A 200 -15.13 -13.45 -13.76
CA GLY A 200 -15.50 -14.20 -14.97
C GLY A 200 -14.37 -14.26 -15.99
N THR A 201 -14.77 -14.31 -17.27
CA THR A 201 -13.89 -14.48 -18.43
C THR A 201 -13.89 -13.30 -19.40
N GLU A 202 -14.64 -12.24 -19.11
CA GLU A 202 -14.67 -11.06 -19.97
C GLU A 202 -13.33 -10.31 -19.95
N ARG A 203 -13.13 -9.50 -20.97
CA ARG A 203 -12.02 -8.53 -21.02
C ARG A 203 -12.40 -7.24 -20.31
N PRO A 204 -11.44 -6.44 -19.82
CA PRO A 204 -11.73 -5.11 -19.32
C PRO A 204 -12.51 -4.29 -20.36
N LYS A 205 -13.52 -3.53 -19.91
CA LYS A 205 -14.26 -2.63 -20.80
C LYS A 205 -13.39 -1.46 -21.25
N PRO A 206 -13.59 -0.94 -22.47
CA PRO A 206 -12.88 0.23 -22.95
C PRO A 206 -13.00 1.41 -21.97
N ASN A 207 -11.89 2.11 -21.76
CA ASN A 207 -11.79 3.31 -20.94
C ASN A 207 -10.69 4.24 -21.48
N LEU A 208 -10.52 5.42 -20.88
CA LEU A 208 -9.57 6.44 -21.32
C LEU A 208 -8.10 5.97 -21.27
N ASN A 209 -7.79 4.99 -20.43
CA ASN A 209 -6.45 4.42 -20.30
C ASN A 209 -6.29 3.11 -21.09
N ARG A 210 -6.69 3.12 -22.35
CA ARG A 210 -6.54 2.01 -23.31
C ARG A 210 -7.23 0.71 -22.86
N GLY A 211 -8.32 0.81 -22.09
CA GLY A 211 -8.99 -0.37 -21.54
C GLY A 211 -8.26 -0.98 -20.37
N ALA A 212 -7.60 -0.18 -19.53
CA ALA A 212 -6.94 -0.67 -18.33
C ALA A 212 -7.91 -1.45 -17.43
N GLY A 213 -7.46 -2.60 -16.94
CA GLY A 213 -8.23 -3.49 -16.09
C GLY A 213 -7.58 -3.76 -14.73
N LEU A 214 -6.42 -3.21 -14.49
CA LEU A 214 -5.68 -3.30 -13.24
C LEU A 214 -4.95 -1.99 -13.00
N ASP A 215 -5.04 -1.46 -11.78
CA ASP A 215 -4.17 -0.41 -11.30
C ASP A 215 -3.25 -0.96 -10.21
N VAL A 216 -1.97 -0.58 -10.25
CA VAL A 216 -0.95 -1.04 -9.33
C VAL A 216 -0.27 0.12 -8.61
N SER A 217 0.16 -0.10 -7.38
CA SER A 217 0.93 0.87 -6.61
C SER A 217 2.31 1.14 -7.22
N PRO A 218 2.95 2.28 -6.87
CA PRO A 218 4.34 2.53 -7.23
C PRO A 218 5.30 1.44 -6.76
N ALA A 219 5.05 0.80 -5.60
CA ALA A 219 5.86 -0.31 -5.12
C ALA A 219 5.80 -1.54 -6.05
N VAL A 220 4.61 -1.89 -6.53
CA VAL A 220 4.42 -2.98 -7.51
C VAL A 220 5.09 -2.64 -8.83
N ARG A 221 4.87 -1.42 -9.36
CA ARG A 221 5.52 -0.93 -10.58
C ARG A 221 7.04 -1.04 -10.50
N ASP A 222 7.62 -0.51 -9.42
CA ASP A 222 9.07 -0.46 -9.22
C ASP A 222 9.65 -1.87 -9.08
N PHE A 223 8.97 -2.78 -8.34
CA PHE A 223 9.40 -4.17 -8.21
C PHE A 223 9.40 -4.91 -9.54
N LEU A 224 8.34 -4.75 -10.32
CA LEU A 224 8.21 -5.39 -11.63
C LEU A 224 9.13 -4.76 -12.70
N GLY A 225 9.57 -3.52 -12.50
CA GLY A 225 10.32 -2.76 -13.48
C GLY A 225 9.48 -2.38 -14.69
N MET A 226 8.20 -2.10 -14.46
CA MET A 226 7.28 -1.64 -15.50
C MET A 226 7.23 -0.10 -15.55
N GLY A 227 6.74 0.43 -16.66
CA GLY A 227 6.41 1.86 -16.79
C GLY A 227 5.09 2.21 -16.12
N ASP A 228 4.65 3.47 -16.24
CA ASP A 228 3.37 3.93 -15.67
C ASP A 228 2.15 3.30 -16.34
N THR A 229 2.33 2.75 -17.53
CA THR A 229 1.34 1.94 -18.24
C THR A 229 2.03 0.82 -19.01
N ASP A 230 1.70 -0.41 -18.70
CA ASP A 230 2.23 -1.60 -19.33
C ASP A 230 1.15 -2.69 -19.50
N VAL A 231 1.53 -3.84 -20.03
CA VAL A 231 0.66 -5.01 -20.19
C VAL A 231 1.16 -6.12 -19.29
N THR A 232 0.35 -6.51 -18.31
CA THR A 232 0.68 -7.56 -17.35
C THR A 232 -0.30 -8.73 -17.42
N ASP A 233 0.03 -9.80 -16.73
CA ASP A 233 -0.91 -10.88 -16.40
C ASP A 233 -1.16 -10.84 -14.89
N TRP A 234 -2.37 -11.17 -14.43
CA TRP A 234 -2.66 -11.27 -13.01
C TRP A 234 -3.63 -12.40 -12.70
N ARG A 235 -3.61 -12.89 -11.46
CA ARG A 235 -4.59 -13.84 -10.91
C ARG A 235 -4.79 -13.63 -9.43
N PHE A 236 -5.91 -14.05 -8.89
CA PHE A 236 -6.04 -14.22 -7.44
C PHE A 236 -5.13 -15.35 -6.95
N VAL A 237 -4.72 -15.26 -5.70
CA VAL A 237 -3.99 -16.33 -4.99
C VAL A 237 -4.54 -16.44 -3.58
N ASP A 238 -4.57 -17.65 -3.04
CA ASP A 238 -4.83 -17.84 -1.62
C ASP A 238 -3.57 -17.44 -0.83
N PHE A 239 -3.73 -17.01 0.42
CA PHE A 239 -2.61 -16.42 1.18
C PHE A 239 -1.45 -17.41 1.40
N ASP A 240 -1.73 -18.69 1.55
CA ASP A 240 -0.74 -19.76 1.68
C ASP A 240 0.08 -20.01 0.41
N GLU A 241 -0.40 -19.53 -0.75
CA GLU A 241 0.34 -19.54 -2.01
C GLU A 241 1.28 -18.31 -2.17
N VAL A 242 1.19 -17.31 -1.27
CA VAL A 242 1.99 -16.08 -1.37
C VAL A 242 3.35 -16.29 -0.70
N PRO A 243 4.45 -16.33 -1.46
CA PRO A 243 5.78 -16.44 -0.88
C PRO A 243 6.15 -15.15 -0.15
N ARG A 244 7.08 -15.23 0.81
CA ARG A 244 7.62 -14.02 1.43
C ARG A 244 8.47 -13.24 0.41
N GLY A 245 8.34 -11.92 0.48
CA GLY A 245 9.04 -10.98 -0.38
C GLY A 245 8.90 -9.56 0.16
N PRO A 246 9.26 -8.51 -0.59
CA PRO A 246 9.14 -7.13 -0.14
C PRO A 246 7.73 -6.74 0.32
N TRP A 247 6.70 -7.36 -0.26
CA TRP A 247 5.29 -7.18 0.10
C TRP A 247 4.90 -7.75 1.46
N ALA A 248 5.75 -8.56 2.11
CA ALA A 248 5.46 -9.24 3.37
C ALA A 248 5.96 -8.47 4.62
N THR A 249 6.58 -7.30 4.46
CA THR A 249 7.40 -6.69 5.52
C THR A 249 6.71 -5.57 6.28
N THR A 250 5.70 -4.91 5.72
CA THR A 250 5.16 -3.65 6.23
C THR A 250 3.66 -3.56 6.07
N GLY A 251 3.01 -2.89 7.01
CA GLY A 251 1.59 -2.53 6.98
C GLY A 251 0.76 -3.20 8.05
N ASP A 252 -0.07 -2.41 8.75
CA ASP A 252 -1.00 -2.91 9.77
C ASP A 252 -2.15 -3.74 9.17
N ASN A 253 -2.45 -3.54 7.87
CA ASN A 253 -3.40 -4.34 7.08
C ASN A 253 -2.75 -5.54 6.38
N ASN A 254 -1.43 -5.75 6.56
CA ASN A 254 -0.70 -6.79 5.87
C ASN A 254 -0.89 -8.14 6.57
N THR A 255 -1.43 -9.13 5.87
CA THR A 255 -1.70 -10.47 6.40
C THR A 255 -0.46 -11.12 7.02
N PHE A 256 0.73 -10.93 6.43
CA PHE A 256 1.98 -11.45 7.03
C PHE A 256 2.29 -10.80 8.36
N VAL A 257 2.18 -9.48 8.44
CA VAL A 257 2.48 -8.71 9.67
C VAL A 257 1.47 -9.04 10.77
N ILE A 258 0.19 -9.17 10.42
CA ILE A 258 -0.87 -9.57 11.36
C ILE A 258 -0.57 -10.96 11.93
N ASN A 259 -0.32 -11.94 11.06
CA ASN A 259 -0.04 -13.32 11.48
C ASN A 259 1.25 -13.44 12.32
N ASP A 260 2.29 -12.67 11.98
CA ASP A 260 3.55 -12.69 12.74
C ASP A 260 3.35 -12.07 14.15
N ARG A 261 2.56 -11.01 14.27
CA ARG A 261 2.17 -10.42 15.58
C ARG A 261 1.36 -11.39 16.43
N GLU A 262 0.38 -12.08 15.85
CA GLU A 262 -0.42 -13.07 16.55
C GLU A 262 0.41 -14.26 17.06
N LYS A 263 1.34 -14.77 16.25
CA LYS A 263 2.27 -15.83 16.65
C LYS A 263 3.18 -15.36 17.78
N GLY A 264 3.74 -14.15 17.69
CA GLY A 264 4.55 -13.55 18.75
C GLY A 264 3.81 -13.41 20.07
N THR A 265 2.56 -12.94 20.04
CA THR A 265 1.69 -12.82 21.21
C THR A 265 1.37 -14.17 21.84
N ARG A 266 1.13 -15.22 21.05
CA ARG A 266 0.88 -16.59 21.55
C ARG A 266 2.12 -17.17 22.26
N VAL A 267 3.32 -16.92 21.74
CA VAL A 267 4.56 -17.39 22.38
C VAL A 267 4.77 -16.72 23.74
N VAL A 268 4.55 -15.42 23.85
CA VAL A 268 4.67 -14.65 25.12
C VAL A 268 3.63 -15.16 26.14
N SER A 269 2.39 -15.35 25.75
CA SER A 269 1.32 -15.83 26.64
C SER A 269 1.59 -17.26 27.14
N ALA A 270 2.15 -18.12 26.30
CA ALA A 270 2.53 -19.47 26.68
C ALA A 270 3.72 -19.49 27.67
N ALA A 271 4.69 -18.59 27.49
CA ALA A 271 5.82 -18.42 28.42
C ALA A 271 5.36 -17.91 29.79
N ASP A 272 4.43 -16.95 29.85
CA ASP A 272 3.83 -16.44 31.09
C ASP A 272 3.01 -17.51 31.83
N ALA A 273 2.28 -18.36 31.10
CA ALA A 273 1.52 -19.45 31.68
C ALA A 273 2.43 -20.53 32.31
N SER A 274 3.61 -20.78 31.73
CA SER A 274 4.60 -21.74 32.26
C SER A 274 5.40 -21.20 33.45
N GLY A 275 5.49 -19.87 33.60
CA GLY A 275 6.24 -19.20 34.68
C GLY A 275 5.49 -19.07 36.01
N ARG A 276 4.18 -19.40 36.08
CA ARG A 276 3.35 -19.30 37.31
C ARG A 276 3.22 -20.60 38.11
N SER A 277 3.96 -21.63 37.76
CA SER A 277 4.04 -22.88 38.56
C SER A 277 5.39 -22.96 39.29
N LYS A 278 5.55 -22.16 40.34
CA LYS A 278 6.53 -22.39 41.42
C LYS A 278 6.02 -21.83 42.73
#